data_df4b71677808b6c5aaf97482525a941a
#
_entry.id   df4b71677808b6c5aaf97482525a941a
#
_cell.length_a   1.000
_cell.length_b   1.000
_cell.length_c   1.000
_cell.angle_alpha   90.00
_cell.angle_beta   90.00
_cell.angle_gamma   90.00
#
_symmetry.space_group_name_H-M   'P 1'
#
loop_
_entity.id
_entity.type
_entity.pdbx_description
1 polymer ?
#
loop_
_entity_poly.entity_id
_entity_poly.type
_entity_poly.pdbx_seq_one_letter_code
_entity_poly.pdbx_strand_id
1 'polypeptide(L)'
;FPYTTLFRSVWDNDQFSTNLFAHPYHGNLYFNAARSNGLTFWESAPYAFAGSLMWEIAAEVEPPAINDLMATTLGGIALGEVTHRMSSLVLDDSKRGFSRFTREFLGTLICPMRGLNRMITGEMWKVKRSHYKYHDYDRIPVHFSIGAGDRYLADDNYLFRGEHNPYLEFRVQYGDAFDKVNDGPYDYFTARATFGLSGNQPLISQINLMGKLWGVPLKTTT
;
A
#
# COMPACT_ATOMS: atom_id res chain seq x y z
N PHE A 1 29.37 10.65 15.22
CA PHE A 1 29.58 10.30 13.78
C PHE A 1 30.49 11.34 13.18
N PRO A 2 31.57 10.95 12.45
CA PRO A 2 32.39 11.93 11.72
C PRO A 2 31.50 12.54 10.61
N TYR A 3 31.47 13.87 10.53
CA TYR A 3 30.68 14.68 9.59
C TYR A 3 30.82 14.29 8.10
N THR A 4 31.81 13.48 7.76
CA THR A 4 32.05 12.98 6.40
C THR A 4 31.17 11.80 5.99
N THR A 5 30.50 11.13 6.92
CA THR A 5 29.61 9.99 6.63
C THR A 5 28.18 10.43 6.29
N LEU A 6 27.71 11.55 6.80
CA LEU A 6 26.37 12.11 6.50
C LEU A 6 26.13 12.46 5.01
N PHE A 7 27.20 12.61 4.22
CA PHE A 7 27.13 12.96 2.79
C PHE A 7 27.50 11.81 1.85
N ARG A 8 27.78 10.63 2.37
CA ARG A 8 27.99 9.42 1.56
C ARG A 8 26.75 8.56 1.65
N SER A 9 25.85 8.74 0.71
CA SER A 9 24.78 7.77 0.50
C SER A 9 25.38 6.44 0.02
N VAL A 10 24.95 5.34 0.61
CA VAL A 10 25.35 3.99 0.24
C VAL A 10 24.14 3.25 -0.33
N TRP A 11 24.41 2.13 -0.98
CA TRP A 11 23.38 1.15 -1.31
C TRP A 11 23.36 0.12 -0.19
N ASP A 12 22.25 0.00 0.52
CA ASP A 12 22.10 -1.01 1.57
C ASP A 12 21.62 -2.35 0.98
N ASN A 13 22.19 -3.43 1.48
CA ASN A 13 21.84 -4.81 1.13
C ASN A 13 20.98 -5.46 2.22
N ASP A 14 19.97 -4.78 2.64
CA ASP A 14 19.00 -5.28 3.60
C ASP A 14 18.36 -6.61 3.17
N GLN A 15 17.86 -7.34 4.17
CA GLN A 15 17.12 -8.57 3.92
C GLN A 15 15.88 -8.28 3.06
N PHE A 16 15.50 -9.22 2.21
CA PHE A 16 14.32 -9.13 1.35
C PHE A 16 13.05 -8.70 2.09
N SER A 17 12.84 -9.18 3.30
CA SER A 17 11.71 -8.82 4.14
C SER A 17 11.72 -7.34 4.55
N THR A 18 12.87 -6.77 4.85
CA THR A 18 13.04 -5.36 5.21
C THR A 18 12.70 -4.46 4.03
N ASN A 19 13.33 -4.70 2.90
CA ASN A 19 13.11 -3.92 1.69
C ASN A 19 11.68 -4.04 1.12
N LEU A 20 11.06 -5.23 1.23
CA LEU A 20 9.71 -5.45 0.68
C LEU A 20 8.61 -4.96 1.61
N PHE A 21 8.79 -5.06 2.92
CA PHE A 21 7.74 -4.80 3.91
C PHE A 21 8.04 -3.63 4.82
N ALA A 22 9.20 -3.60 5.49
CA ALA A 22 9.44 -2.63 6.53
C ALA A 22 9.48 -1.20 5.96
N HIS A 23 10.27 -0.97 4.92
CA HIS A 23 10.39 0.36 4.29
C HIS A 23 9.07 0.86 3.71
N PRO A 24 8.36 0.13 2.80
CA PRO A 24 7.07 0.58 2.30
C PRO A 24 6.00 0.73 3.39
N TYR A 25 6.05 -0.10 4.45
CA TYR A 25 5.11 0.01 5.55
C TYR A 25 5.33 1.27 6.38
N HIS A 26 6.58 1.62 6.71
CA HIS A 26 6.89 2.88 7.40
C HIS A 26 6.46 4.09 6.57
N GLY A 27 6.77 4.10 5.28
CA GLY A 27 6.31 5.15 4.38
C GLY A 27 4.79 5.28 4.30
N ASN A 28 4.07 4.15 4.33
CA ASN A 28 2.61 4.12 4.42
C ASN A 28 2.10 4.81 5.70
N LEU A 29 2.76 4.60 6.85
CA LEU A 29 2.38 5.28 8.09
C LEU A 29 2.54 6.80 7.97
N TYR A 30 3.66 7.28 7.42
CA TYR A 30 3.90 8.70 7.21
C TYR A 30 2.90 9.32 6.23
N PHE A 31 2.66 8.66 5.10
CA PHE A 31 1.67 9.11 4.12
C PHE A 31 0.28 9.19 4.73
N ASN A 32 -0.15 8.14 5.43
CA ASN A 32 -1.49 8.08 6.02
C ASN A 32 -1.64 8.93 7.26
N ALA A 33 -0.57 9.35 7.93
CA ALA A 33 -0.64 10.38 8.95
C ALA A 33 -1.22 11.70 8.39
N ALA A 34 -0.84 12.06 7.17
CA ALA A 34 -1.38 13.23 6.48
C ALA A 34 -2.73 12.92 5.80
N ARG A 35 -2.79 11.84 5.02
CA ARG A 35 -3.95 11.46 4.20
C ARG A 35 -5.23 11.25 5.02
N SER A 36 -5.13 10.64 6.20
CA SER A 36 -6.27 10.41 7.08
C SER A 36 -6.76 11.66 7.79
N ASN A 37 -5.99 12.75 7.78
CA ASN A 37 -6.41 14.06 8.23
C ASN A 37 -7.10 14.91 7.14
N GLY A 38 -7.37 14.32 5.96
CA GLY A 38 -8.13 14.94 4.90
C GLY A 38 -7.29 15.65 3.83
N LEU A 39 -5.96 15.53 3.89
CA LEU A 39 -5.09 16.02 2.83
C LEU A 39 -5.31 15.20 1.55
N THR A 40 -5.13 15.82 0.41
CA THR A 40 -5.16 15.14 -0.89
C THR A 40 -3.97 14.20 -1.05
N PHE A 41 -3.99 13.35 -2.09
CA PHE A 41 -2.87 12.48 -2.42
C PHE A 41 -1.55 13.26 -2.56
N TRP A 42 -1.57 14.33 -3.35
CA TRP A 42 -0.37 15.13 -3.64
C TRP A 42 0.12 15.94 -2.43
N GLU A 43 -0.77 16.37 -1.56
CA GLU A 43 -0.40 17.03 -0.30
C GLU A 43 0.16 16.04 0.72
N SER A 44 -0.23 14.76 0.64
CA SER A 44 0.23 13.71 1.56
C SER A 44 1.58 13.10 1.15
N ALA A 45 1.90 13.09 -0.15
CA ALA A 45 3.12 12.51 -0.66
C ALA A 45 4.42 13.11 -0.04
N PRO A 46 4.55 14.43 0.17
CA PRO A 46 5.71 15.02 0.85
C PRO A 46 5.94 14.51 2.27
N TYR A 47 4.89 14.09 2.99
CA TYR A 47 5.05 13.55 4.35
C TYR A 47 5.71 12.17 4.35
N ALA A 48 5.44 11.34 3.34
CA ALA A 48 6.15 10.08 3.18
C ALA A 48 7.66 10.32 2.92
N PHE A 49 7.99 11.27 2.05
CA PHE A 49 9.38 11.64 1.78
C PHE A 49 10.07 12.23 3.01
N ALA A 50 9.44 13.20 3.69
CA ALA A 50 10.00 13.82 4.87
C ALA A 50 10.20 12.84 6.03
N GLY A 51 9.24 11.93 6.25
CA GLY A 51 9.34 10.89 7.26
C GLY A 51 10.45 9.89 6.94
N SER A 52 10.57 9.47 5.67
CA SER A 52 11.65 8.61 5.21
C SER A 52 13.01 9.27 5.40
N LEU A 53 13.16 10.51 4.96
CA LEU A 53 14.41 11.26 5.11
C LEU A 53 14.79 11.47 6.60
N MET A 54 13.81 11.75 7.44
CA MET A 54 14.04 11.89 8.88
C MET A 54 14.52 10.57 9.50
N TRP A 55 13.97 9.43 9.06
CA TRP A 55 14.38 8.12 9.52
C TRP A 55 15.83 7.85 9.15
N GLU A 56 16.19 8.00 7.88
CA GLU A 56 17.54 7.79 7.35
C GLU A 56 18.61 8.66 8.05
N ILE A 57 18.26 9.91 8.37
CA ILE A 57 19.23 10.85 8.93
C ILE A 57 19.34 10.75 10.46
N ALA A 58 18.21 10.50 11.14
CA ALA A 58 18.13 10.71 12.60
C ALA A 58 17.82 9.45 13.40
N ALA A 59 17.23 8.43 12.80
CA ALA A 59 16.77 7.23 13.50
C ALA A 59 17.55 5.97 13.16
N GLU A 60 18.27 5.95 12.04
CA GLU A 60 19.08 4.82 11.62
C GLU A 60 20.53 4.94 12.08
N VAL A 61 21.15 3.81 12.37
CA VAL A 61 22.55 3.73 12.84
C VAL A 61 23.51 3.62 11.65
N GLU A 62 23.04 3.03 10.55
CA GLU A 62 23.79 2.88 9.31
C GLU A 62 23.82 4.20 8.50
N PRO A 63 24.76 4.36 7.57
CA PRO A 63 24.79 5.52 6.69
C PRO A 63 23.53 5.59 5.82
N PRO A 64 22.98 6.81 5.55
CA PRO A 64 21.77 6.98 4.77
C PRO A 64 21.82 6.26 3.42
N ALA A 65 20.83 5.43 3.13
CA ALA A 65 20.74 4.60 1.93
C ALA A 65 19.71 5.16 0.94
N ILE A 66 20.11 5.28 -0.33
CA ILE A 66 19.21 5.80 -1.37
C ILE A 66 18.07 4.81 -1.67
N ASN A 67 18.37 3.50 -1.71
CA ASN A 67 17.37 2.46 -1.95
C ASN A 67 16.28 2.48 -0.89
N ASP A 68 16.63 2.71 0.37
CA ASP A 68 15.69 2.69 1.49
C ASP A 68 14.85 3.96 1.51
N LEU A 69 15.46 5.11 1.25
CA LEU A 69 14.74 6.37 1.01
C LEU A 69 13.70 6.22 -0.12
N MET A 70 14.08 5.60 -1.23
CA MET A 70 13.19 5.40 -2.38
C MET A 70 12.11 4.35 -2.10
N ALA A 71 12.48 3.23 -1.49
CA ALA A 71 11.55 2.15 -1.13
C ALA A 71 10.51 2.64 -0.10
N THR A 72 10.96 3.35 0.93
CA THR A 72 10.10 3.93 1.96
C THR A 72 9.18 5.00 1.37
N THR A 73 9.70 5.90 0.54
CA THR A 73 8.91 6.99 -0.03
C THR A 73 7.92 6.48 -1.06
N LEU A 74 8.40 5.90 -2.17
CA LEU A 74 7.53 5.52 -3.29
C LEU A 74 6.66 4.33 -2.95
N GLY A 75 7.24 3.30 -2.31
CA GLY A 75 6.48 2.15 -1.83
C GLY A 75 5.46 2.54 -0.76
N GLY A 76 5.82 3.47 0.12
CA GLY A 76 4.95 4.01 1.15
C GLY A 76 3.77 4.81 0.60
N ILE A 77 3.98 5.66 -0.40
CA ILE A 77 2.90 6.39 -1.09
C ILE A 77 1.95 5.41 -1.77
N ALA A 78 2.50 4.45 -2.52
CA ALA A 78 1.69 3.46 -3.25
C ALA A 78 0.86 2.59 -2.28
N LEU A 79 1.51 1.99 -1.29
CA LEU A 79 0.83 1.18 -0.27
C LEU A 79 -0.13 2.01 0.56
N GLY A 80 0.25 3.25 0.88
CA GLY A 80 -0.54 4.18 1.68
C GLY A 80 -1.86 4.54 1.03
N GLU A 81 -1.86 4.92 -0.24
CA GLU A 81 -3.11 5.25 -0.93
C GLU A 81 -3.99 4.01 -1.15
N VAL A 82 -3.39 2.85 -1.48
CA VAL A 82 -4.14 1.59 -1.59
C VAL A 82 -4.82 1.23 -0.28
N THR A 83 -4.09 1.23 0.84
CA THR A 83 -4.66 0.91 2.16
C THR A 83 -5.70 1.95 2.61
N HIS A 84 -5.48 3.24 2.30
CA HIS A 84 -6.44 4.29 2.56
C HIS A 84 -7.77 4.04 1.84
N ARG A 85 -7.73 3.74 0.54
CA ARG A 85 -8.92 3.46 -0.27
C ARG A 85 -9.60 2.16 0.13
N MET A 86 -8.83 1.10 0.36
CA MET A 86 -9.38 -0.17 0.83
C MET A 86 -10.07 -0.05 2.19
N SER A 87 -9.50 0.72 3.12
CA SER A 87 -10.16 0.99 4.40
C SER A 87 -11.48 1.77 4.23
N SER A 88 -11.55 2.63 3.22
CA SER A 88 -12.78 3.39 2.91
C SER A 88 -13.93 2.49 2.46
N LEU A 89 -13.66 1.37 1.78
CA LEU A 89 -14.69 0.39 1.39
C LEU A 89 -15.32 -0.32 2.58
N VAL A 90 -14.58 -0.43 3.68
CA VAL A 90 -15.02 -1.16 4.88
C VAL A 90 -15.73 -0.24 5.86
N LEU A 91 -15.21 0.98 6.03
CA LEU A 91 -15.72 1.96 7.00
C LEU A 91 -17.13 2.45 6.60
N ASP A 92 -18.04 2.51 7.58
CA ASP A 92 -19.39 3.03 7.40
C ASP A 92 -19.87 3.73 8.67
N ASP A 93 -19.91 5.05 8.61
CA ASP A 93 -20.26 5.91 9.75
C ASP A 93 -21.74 5.86 10.12
N SER A 94 -22.60 5.26 9.31
CA SER A 94 -24.02 5.10 9.59
C SER A 94 -24.34 3.91 10.51
N LYS A 95 -23.45 2.95 10.59
CA LYS A 95 -23.65 1.71 11.36
C LYS A 95 -23.49 1.93 12.86
N ARG A 96 -24.07 1.00 13.64
CA ARG A 96 -24.05 1.02 15.11
C ARG A 96 -23.75 -0.37 15.67
N GLY A 97 -23.40 -0.41 16.95
CA GLY A 97 -23.18 -1.68 17.67
C GLY A 97 -22.07 -2.52 17.07
N PHE A 98 -22.25 -3.84 17.05
CA PHE A 98 -21.25 -4.80 16.60
C PHE A 98 -20.84 -4.61 15.14
N SER A 99 -21.79 -4.27 14.26
CA SER A 99 -21.46 -3.96 12.84
C SER A 99 -20.53 -2.76 12.69
N ARG A 100 -20.67 -1.74 13.53
CA ARG A 100 -19.74 -0.61 13.58
C ARG A 100 -18.36 -1.04 14.07
N PHE A 101 -18.33 -1.76 15.16
CA PHE A 101 -17.09 -2.26 15.75
C PHE A 101 -16.28 -3.08 14.75
N THR A 102 -16.89 -4.06 14.08
CA THR A 102 -16.18 -4.91 13.11
C THR A 102 -15.62 -4.11 11.93
N ARG A 103 -16.37 -3.12 11.43
CA ARG A 103 -15.92 -2.25 10.34
C ARG A 103 -14.77 -1.34 10.74
N GLU A 104 -14.84 -0.73 11.93
CA GLU A 104 -13.74 0.08 12.45
C GLU A 104 -12.49 -0.75 12.73
N PHE A 105 -12.67 -1.95 13.27
CA PHE A 105 -11.57 -2.89 13.51
C PHE A 105 -10.89 -3.30 12.20
N LEU A 106 -11.66 -3.73 11.20
CA LEU A 106 -11.12 -4.11 9.89
C LEU A 106 -10.51 -2.92 9.16
N GLY A 107 -11.15 -1.76 9.20
CA GLY A 107 -10.60 -0.53 8.63
C GLY A 107 -9.27 -0.12 9.27
N THR A 108 -9.14 -0.32 10.59
CA THR A 108 -7.90 -0.09 11.34
C THR A 108 -6.81 -1.10 11.00
N LEU A 109 -7.15 -2.37 10.80
CA LEU A 109 -6.19 -3.39 10.35
C LEU A 109 -5.65 -3.07 8.94
N ILE A 110 -6.51 -2.61 8.05
CA ILE A 110 -6.12 -2.25 6.67
C ILE A 110 -5.27 -0.97 6.67
N CYS A 111 -5.67 0.05 7.43
CA CYS A 111 -4.99 1.35 7.50
C CYS A 111 -4.86 1.82 8.96
N PRO A 112 -3.81 1.39 9.68
CA PRO A 112 -3.64 1.64 11.11
C PRO A 112 -3.63 3.13 11.48
N MET A 113 -2.94 3.97 10.70
CA MET A 113 -2.88 5.41 10.95
C MET A 113 -4.26 6.08 10.81
N ARG A 114 -5.08 5.60 9.87
CA ARG A 114 -6.46 6.08 9.76
C ARG A 114 -7.31 5.66 10.95
N GLY A 115 -7.17 4.42 11.40
CA GLY A 115 -7.85 3.94 12.62
C GLY A 115 -7.46 4.76 13.85
N LEU A 116 -6.16 4.99 14.04
CA LEU A 116 -5.63 5.82 15.11
C LEU A 116 -6.18 7.26 15.05
N ASN A 117 -6.15 7.88 13.87
CA ASN A 117 -6.70 9.23 13.69
C ASN A 117 -8.18 9.29 14.02
N ARG A 118 -8.98 8.33 13.55
CA ARG A 118 -10.41 8.23 13.86
C ARG A 118 -10.68 8.02 15.35
N MET A 119 -9.80 7.30 16.03
CA MET A 119 -9.86 7.12 17.49
C MET A 119 -9.61 8.43 18.21
N ILE A 120 -8.54 9.14 17.88
CA ILE A 120 -8.13 10.41 18.53
C ILE A 120 -9.16 11.51 18.26
N THR A 121 -9.68 11.62 17.05
CA THR A 121 -10.69 12.64 16.68
C THR A 121 -12.09 12.28 17.18
N GLY A 122 -12.27 11.08 17.71
CA GLY A 122 -13.57 10.58 18.15
C GLY A 122 -14.52 10.20 17.03
N GLU A 123 -14.07 10.20 15.77
CA GLU A 123 -14.90 9.80 14.62
C GLU A 123 -15.30 8.33 14.66
N MET A 124 -14.47 7.48 15.26
CA MET A 124 -14.77 6.08 15.48
C MET A 124 -16.08 5.86 16.26
N TRP A 125 -16.44 6.79 17.15
CA TRP A 125 -17.61 6.71 18.03
C TRP A 125 -18.82 7.52 17.55
N LYS A 126 -18.62 8.44 16.61
CA LYS A 126 -19.68 9.33 16.11
C LYS A 126 -20.49 8.64 15.01
N VAL A 127 -21.79 8.51 15.21
CA VAL A 127 -22.71 8.03 14.17
C VAL A 127 -23.16 9.22 13.32
N LYS A 128 -22.83 9.19 12.05
CA LYS A 128 -23.25 10.22 11.08
C LYS A 128 -24.39 9.68 10.24
N ARG A 129 -25.43 10.49 10.05
CA ARG A 129 -26.61 10.11 9.23
C ARG A 129 -26.36 10.14 7.72
N SER A 130 -25.32 10.80 7.28
CA SER A 130 -25.04 11.03 5.87
C SER A 130 -23.97 10.10 5.34
N HIS A 131 -24.31 9.35 4.34
CA HIS A 131 -23.43 8.44 3.58
C HIS A 131 -22.42 9.15 2.69
N TYR A 132 -22.55 10.48 2.52
CA TYR A 132 -22.03 11.22 1.39
C TYR A 132 -20.50 11.28 1.23
N LYS A 133 -19.71 11.02 2.26
CA LYS A 133 -18.25 11.11 2.10
C LYS A 133 -17.55 9.80 1.78
N TYR A 134 -18.22 8.67 1.99
CA TYR A 134 -17.58 7.35 1.87
C TYR A 134 -18.26 6.44 0.85
N HIS A 135 -19.47 6.78 0.38
CA HIS A 135 -20.26 5.96 -0.53
C HIS A 135 -20.21 6.35 -2.01
N ASP A 136 -19.41 7.34 -2.38
CA ASP A 136 -19.07 7.52 -3.80
C ASP A 136 -18.37 6.27 -4.37
N TYR A 137 -17.86 5.43 -3.49
CA TYR A 137 -17.29 4.12 -3.83
C TYR A 137 -18.32 3.06 -4.26
N ASP A 138 -19.60 3.22 -3.97
CA ASP A 138 -20.65 2.31 -4.46
C ASP A 138 -20.74 2.27 -5.99
N ARG A 139 -20.14 3.26 -6.65
CA ARG A 139 -20.05 3.35 -8.12
C ARG A 139 -18.71 2.88 -8.67
N ILE A 140 -17.73 2.62 -7.83
CA ILE A 140 -16.41 2.17 -8.26
C ILE A 140 -16.40 0.66 -8.27
N PRO A 141 -16.18 0.02 -9.42
CA PRO A 141 -16.09 -1.43 -9.48
C PRO A 141 -14.87 -1.93 -8.71
N VAL A 142 -15.08 -2.94 -7.86
CA VAL A 142 -14.00 -3.61 -7.12
C VAL A 142 -14.09 -5.09 -7.36
N HIS A 143 -13.02 -5.67 -7.88
CA HIS A 143 -12.92 -7.10 -8.17
C HIS A 143 -11.89 -7.74 -7.24
N PHE A 144 -12.31 -8.80 -6.55
CA PHE A 144 -11.43 -9.65 -5.76
C PHE A 144 -11.28 -10.99 -6.48
N SER A 145 -10.06 -11.47 -6.63
CA SER A 145 -9.80 -12.79 -7.16
C SER A 145 -8.77 -13.53 -6.33
N ILE A 146 -8.98 -14.84 -6.20
CA ILE A 146 -8.06 -15.76 -5.55
C ILE A 146 -7.64 -16.77 -6.60
N GLY A 147 -6.33 -16.94 -6.76
CA GLY A 147 -5.73 -17.92 -7.63
C GLY A 147 -4.87 -18.90 -6.83
N ALA A 148 -4.76 -20.11 -7.32
CA ALA A 148 -3.79 -21.08 -6.85
C ALA A 148 -3.02 -21.63 -8.04
N GLY A 149 -1.75 -21.90 -7.85
CA GLY A 149 -0.91 -22.44 -8.91
C GLY A 149 0.33 -23.13 -8.36
N ASP A 150 1.10 -23.67 -9.26
CA ASP A 150 2.41 -24.25 -8.97
C ASP A 150 3.45 -23.61 -9.89
N ARG A 151 4.59 -23.27 -9.30
CA ARG A 151 5.74 -22.72 -9.99
C ARG A 151 6.86 -23.72 -9.93
N TYR A 152 7.27 -24.23 -11.08
CA TYR A 152 8.43 -25.11 -11.18
C TYR A 152 9.69 -24.25 -11.39
N LEU A 153 10.65 -24.40 -10.49
CA LEU A 153 11.96 -23.76 -10.57
C LEU A 153 12.97 -24.82 -10.97
N ALA A 154 13.42 -24.76 -12.21
CA ALA A 154 14.45 -25.66 -12.71
C ALA A 154 15.84 -25.26 -12.18
N ASP A 155 16.68 -26.27 -11.92
CA ASP A 155 18.08 -26.04 -11.58
C ASP A 155 18.85 -25.52 -12.80
N ASP A 156 19.95 -24.82 -12.53
CA ASP A 156 20.83 -24.31 -13.57
C ASP A 156 21.29 -25.45 -14.52
N ASN A 157 21.01 -25.28 -15.80
CA ASN A 157 21.33 -26.22 -16.90
C ASN A 157 20.56 -27.56 -16.93
N TYR A 158 19.56 -27.76 -16.05
CA TYR A 158 18.79 -29.01 -16.00
C TYR A 158 17.27 -28.73 -15.96
N LEU A 159 16.63 -28.76 -17.13
CA LEU A 159 15.19 -28.45 -17.25
C LEU A 159 14.28 -29.38 -16.42
N PHE A 160 14.69 -30.63 -16.19
CA PHE A 160 13.90 -31.63 -15.46
C PHE A 160 14.38 -31.89 -14.05
N ARG A 161 15.32 -31.09 -13.56
CA ARG A 161 15.73 -31.04 -12.17
C ARG A 161 15.30 -29.73 -11.59
N GLY A 162 14.57 -29.77 -10.48
CA GLY A 162 14.11 -28.54 -9.86
C GLY A 162 13.09 -28.81 -8.77
N GLU A 163 12.52 -27.72 -8.25
CA GLU A 163 11.57 -27.75 -7.16
C GLU A 163 10.21 -27.23 -7.60
N HIS A 164 9.16 -27.86 -7.07
CA HIS A 164 7.78 -27.38 -7.18
C HIS A 164 7.49 -26.40 -6.03
N ASN A 165 6.95 -25.25 -6.38
CA ASN A 165 6.60 -24.19 -5.44
C ASN A 165 5.12 -23.84 -5.60
N PRO A 166 4.23 -24.56 -4.93
CA PRO A 166 2.82 -24.22 -4.92
C PRO A 166 2.61 -22.85 -4.28
N TYR A 167 1.65 -22.09 -4.79
CA TYR A 167 1.35 -20.76 -4.29
C TYR A 167 -0.13 -20.44 -4.30
N LEU A 168 -0.51 -19.47 -3.46
CA LEU A 168 -1.79 -18.78 -3.49
C LEU A 168 -1.59 -17.34 -3.90
N GLU A 169 -2.45 -16.84 -4.76
CA GLU A 169 -2.45 -15.44 -5.21
C GLU A 169 -3.76 -14.77 -4.81
N PHE A 170 -3.65 -13.61 -4.19
CA PHE A 170 -4.76 -12.71 -3.93
C PHE A 170 -4.57 -11.46 -4.79
N ARG A 171 -5.62 -11.11 -5.52
CA ARG A 171 -5.62 -9.91 -6.36
C ARG A 171 -6.86 -9.07 -6.08
N VAL A 172 -6.62 -7.77 -5.98
CA VAL A 172 -7.65 -6.73 -5.92
C VAL A 172 -7.48 -5.85 -7.14
N GLN A 173 -8.56 -5.59 -7.85
CA GLN A 173 -8.63 -4.54 -8.84
C GLN A 173 -9.68 -3.54 -8.38
N TYR A 174 -9.31 -2.29 -8.27
CA TYR A 174 -10.14 -1.17 -7.83
C TYR A 174 -10.28 -0.17 -8.98
N GLY A 175 -11.50 0.22 -9.29
CA GLY A 175 -11.81 1.19 -10.32
C GLY A 175 -11.76 0.63 -11.74
N ASP A 176 -11.97 1.53 -12.70
CA ASP A 176 -11.83 1.28 -14.11
C ASP A 176 -10.72 2.17 -14.69
N ALA A 177 -9.74 1.56 -15.36
CA ALA A 177 -8.62 2.27 -15.97
C ALA A 177 -9.05 3.27 -17.05
N PHE A 178 -10.21 3.03 -17.67
CA PHE A 178 -10.77 3.80 -18.79
C PHE A 178 -11.88 4.76 -18.37
N ASP A 179 -12.23 4.79 -17.08
CA ASP A 179 -13.21 5.75 -16.58
C ASP A 179 -12.66 7.18 -16.74
N LYS A 180 -13.46 8.04 -17.39
CA LYS A 180 -13.13 9.44 -17.64
C LYS A 180 -13.62 10.38 -16.54
N VAL A 181 -14.48 9.92 -15.66
CA VAL A 181 -15.10 10.71 -14.60
C VAL A 181 -14.20 10.80 -13.38
N ASN A 182 -13.50 9.71 -13.08
CA ASN A 182 -12.57 9.59 -11.97
C ASN A 182 -11.14 9.54 -12.52
N ASP A 183 -10.45 10.68 -12.50
CA ASP A 183 -9.09 10.80 -13.05
C ASP A 183 -8.07 11.25 -11.99
N GLY A 184 -8.40 11.03 -10.73
CA GLY A 184 -7.51 11.27 -9.60
C GLY A 184 -6.47 10.15 -9.42
N PRO A 185 -5.38 10.45 -8.67
CA PRO A 185 -4.38 9.44 -8.35
C PRO A 185 -5.01 8.22 -7.68
N TYR A 186 -4.68 7.03 -8.16
CA TYR A 186 -5.19 5.74 -7.65
C TYR A 186 -6.72 5.55 -7.75
N ASP A 187 -7.43 6.30 -8.57
CA ASP A 187 -8.83 5.98 -8.91
C ASP A 187 -8.94 4.65 -9.68
N TYR A 188 -7.83 4.21 -10.26
CA TYR A 188 -7.62 2.84 -10.68
C TYR A 188 -6.32 2.30 -10.09
N PHE A 189 -6.40 1.12 -9.48
CA PHE A 189 -5.22 0.37 -9.09
C PHE A 189 -5.45 -1.14 -9.11
N THR A 190 -4.36 -1.88 -9.21
CA THR A 190 -4.31 -3.31 -8.96
C THR A 190 -3.31 -3.61 -7.86
N ALA A 191 -3.71 -4.46 -6.92
CA ALA A 191 -2.86 -4.98 -5.87
C ALA A 191 -2.86 -6.50 -5.95
N ARG A 192 -1.68 -7.12 -5.90
CA ARG A 192 -1.51 -8.57 -5.95
C ARG A 192 -0.49 -8.99 -4.90
N ALA A 193 -0.84 -10.00 -4.10
CA ALA A 193 0.06 -10.64 -3.17
C ALA A 193 0.11 -12.15 -3.47
N THR A 194 1.31 -12.71 -3.56
CA THR A 194 1.53 -14.13 -3.80
C THR A 194 2.19 -14.75 -2.58
N PHE A 195 1.57 -15.78 -2.06
CA PHE A 195 2.03 -16.54 -0.89
C PHE A 195 2.59 -17.88 -1.36
N GLY A 196 3.87 -18.11 -1.11
CA GLY A 196 4.53 -19.40 -1.34
C GLY A 196 4.16 -20.40 -0.24
N LEU A 197 3.88 -21.63 -0.62
CA LEU A 197 3.54 -22.72 0.30
C LEU A 197 4.71 -23.71 0.46
N SER A 198 5.86 -23.43 -0.17
CA SER A 198 7.08 -24.21 -0.06
C SER A 198 7.94 -23.70 1.10
N GLY A 199 8.57 -24.63 1.84
CA GLY A 199 9.49 -24.27 2.94
C GLY A 199 10.81 -23.62 2.49
N ASN A 200 11.13 -23.69 1.20
CA ASN A 200 12.37 -23.16 0.62
C ASN A 200 12.21 -21.74 0.06
N GLN A 201 10.99 -21.18 0.12
CA GLN A 201 10.69 -19.83 -0.37
C GLN A 201 10.07 -18.99 0.74
N PRO A 202 10.22 -17.64 0.69
CA PRO A 202 9.54 -16.76 1.62
C PRO A 202 8.01 -16.96 1.55
N LEU A 203 7.34 -16.93 2.71
CA LEU A 203 5.89 -17.06 2.78
C LEU A 203 5.19 -16.05 1.86
N ILE A 204 5.64 -14.80 1.84
CA ILE A 204 5.20 -13.83 0.86
C ILE A 204 6.31 -13.69 -0.18
N SER A 205 6.06 -14.26 -1.36
CA SER A 205 7.04 -14.32 -2.44
C SER A 205 6.98 -13.10 -3.37
N GLN A 206 5.83 -12.40 -3.39
CA GLN A 206 5.66 -11.25 -4.27
C GLN A 206 4.54 -10.34 -3.79
N ILE A 207 4.78 -9.03 -3.86
CA ILE A 207 3.73 -7.99 -3.79
C ILE A 207 3.89 -7.09 -5.02
N ASN A 208 2.79 -6.90 -5.74
CA ASN A 208 2.71 -5.95 -6.84
C ASN A 208 1.61 -4.94 -6.54
N LEU A 209 1.96 -3.67 -6.60
CA LEU A 209 1.04 -2.55 -6.54
C LEU A 209 1.24 -1.71 -7.81
N MET A 210 0.17 -1.49 -8.54
CA MET A 210 0.18 -0.63 -9.72
C MET A 210 -1.04 0.28 -9.66
N GLY A 211 -0.81 1.59 -9.65
CA GLY A 211 -1.85 2.60 -9.59
C GLY A 211 -1.72 3.62 -10.72
N LYS A 212 -2.85 4.08 -11.24
CA LYS A 212 -2.92 5.19 -12.18
C LYS A 212 -2.72 6.50 -11.41
N LEU A 213 -1.71 7.27 -11.76
CA LEU A 213 -1.45 8.59 -11.15
C LEU A 213 -2.19 9.70 -11.88
N TRP A 214 -2.23 9.64 -13.22
CA TRP A 214 -2.97 10.56 -14.10
C TRP A 214 -3.21 9.89 -15.45
N GLY A 215 -4.14 10.41 -16.22
CA GLY A 215 -4.43 9.96 -17.57
C GLY A 215 -4.62 11.15 -18.52
N VAL A 216 -4.18 11.01 -19.75
CA VAL A 216 -4.47 11.97 -20.83
C VAL A 216 -5.35 11.27 -21.84
N PRO A 217 -6.59 11.74 -22.08
CA PRO A 217 -7.46 11.15 -23.10
C PRO A 217 -6.88 11.41 -24.49
N LEU A 218 -6.50 10.35 -25.18
CA LEU A 218 -6.17 10.43 -26.59
C LEU A 218 -7.46 10.60 -27.41
N LYS A 219 -7.59 11.73 -28.11
CA LYS A 219 -8.67 11.90 -29.08
C LYS A 219 -8.33 11.05 -30.30
N THR A 220 -8.96 9.91 -30.46
CA THR A 220 -9.02 9.23 -31.76
C THR A 220 -9.98 10.02 -32.64
N THR A 221 -9.46 10.73 -33.63
CA THR A 221 -10.26 11.20 -34.75
C THR A 221 -10.64 9.99 -35.57
N THR A 222 -11.87 9.53 -35.43
CA THR A 222 -12.58 8.70 -36.41
C THR A 222 -13.09 9.56 -37.53
#